data_50611bf48804eda917c8fe901caa7ef0
#
_entry.id   50611bf48804eda917c8fe901caa7ef0
#
_cell.length_a   1.000
_cell.length_b   1.000
_cell.length_c   1.000
_cell.angle_alpha   90.00
_cell.angle_beta   90.00
_cell.angle_gamma   90.00
#
_symmetry.space_group_name_H-M   'P 1'
#
loop_
_entity.id
_entity.type
_entity.pdbx_description
1 polymer ?
#
loop_
_entity_poly.entity_id
_entity_poly.type
_entity_poly.pdbx_seq_one_letter_code
_entity_poly.pdbx_strand_id
1 'polypeptide(L)'
;MGIIERRLRQKEEIRASILATTWQLVKEDGWQSLSIRKIAEAIEYSVPVIYDHFENKEAILLQFGKDGFGLLIRKLQQAKKKSADPAEQLTAIADAYWNFAFKNKEYYQLMFGLGIECCETDKCIPEESVFRDIVMEPIIAILNKNNGKKGVNACLKYHTYWSVMHGLISIKMLSYSDVADELNKMVLDDAIEGFIKNLER
;
A
#
# COMPACT_ATOMS: atom_id res chain seq x y z
N MET A 1 38.50 9.40 -7.82
CA MET A 1 37.19 9.75 -7.25
C MET A 1 37.13 11.26 -7.04
N GLY A 2 36.26 11.98 -7.77
CA GLY A 2 36.20 13.42 -7.72
C GLY A 2 35.47 13.95 -6.48
N ILE A 3 35.75 15.20 -6.10
CA ILE A 3 35.10 15.88 -4.96
C ILE A 3 33.56 15.88 -5.12
N ILE A 4 33.07 16.01 -6.35
CA ILE A 4 31.64 16.01 -6.67
C ILE A 4 31.01 14.64 -6.35
N GLU A 5 31.65 13.55 -6.76
CA GLU A 5 31.17 12.19 -6.49
C GLU A 5 31.10 11.88 -4.99
N ARG A 6 32.09 12.36 -4.23
CA ARG A 6 32.12 12.22 -2.77
C ARG A 6 30.96 12.98 -2.13
N ARG A 7 30.67 14.22 -2.56
CA ARG A 7 29.53 15.02 -2.04
C ARG A 7 28.20 14.39 -2.35
N LEU A 8 28.00 13.86 -3.56
CA LEU A 8 26.78 13.18 -3.95
C LEU A 8 26.55 11.94 -3.10
N ARG A 9 27.58 11.11 -2.92
CA ARG A 9 27.49 9.92 -2.06
C ARG A 9 27.13 10.30 -0.64
N GLN A 10 27.79 11.28 -0.05
CA GLN A 10 27.49 11.75 1.31
C GLN A 10 26.04 12.23 1.42
N LYS A 11 25.53 12.92 0.39
CA LYS A 11 24.13 13.37 0.36
C LYS A 11 23.16 12.18 0.32
N GLU A 12 23.45 11.16 -0.45
CA GLU A 12 22.66 9.92 -0.52
C GLU A 12 22.70 9.13 0.80
N GLU A 13 23.86 9.04 1.44
CA GLU A 13 24.03 8.38 2.74
C GLU A 13 23.19 9.07 3.84
N ILE A 14 23.22 10.39 3.91
CA ILE A 14 22.40 11.13 4.89
C ILE A 14 20.90 10.96 4.57
N ARG A 15 20.50 11.06 3.30
CA ARG A 15 19.10 10.79 2.91
C ARG A 15 18.63 9.40 3.30
N ALA A 16 19.47 8.38 3.08
CA ALA A 16 19.16 7.01 3.48
C ALA A 16 19.07 6.87 5.01
N SER A 17 19.96 7.53 5.76
CA SER A 17 19.91 7.57 7.22
C SER A 17 18.63 8.21 7.74
N ILE A 18 18.19 9.35 7.16
CA ILE A 18 16.92 9.99 7.49
C ILE A 18 15.75 9.01 7.33
N LEU A 19 15.66 8.32 6.19
CA LEU A 19 14.59 7.37 5.93
C LEU A 19 14.66 6.15 6.87
N ALA A 20 15.84 5.57 7.06
CA ALA A 20 16.00 4.40 7.94
C ALA A 20 15.60 4.72 9.38
N THR A 21 16.07 5.85 9.91
CA THR A 21 15.72 6.30 11.26
C THR A 21 14.24 6.68 11.38
N THR A 22 13.68 7.35 10.37
CA THR A 22 12.24 7.62 10.33
C THR A 22 11.44 6.32 10.43
N TRP A 23 11.83 5.29 9.67
CA TRP A 23 11.16 4.00 9.70
C TRP A 23 11.23 3.32 11.08
N GLN A 24 12.38 3.43 11.75
CA GLN A 24 12.54 2.90 13.10
C GLN A 24 11.62 3.63 14.10
N LEU A 25 11.61 4.95 14.08
CA LEU A 25 10.73 5.76 14.93
C LEU A 25 9.24 5.45 14.71
N VAL A 26 8.86 5.22 13.44
CA VAL A 26 7.48 4.86 13.10
C VAL A 26 7.11 3.47 13.64
N LYS A 27 8.02 2.51 13.60
CA LYS A 27 7.77 1.18 14.18
C LYS A 27 7.61 1.21 15.70
N GLU A 28 8.30 2.11 16.37
CA GLU A 28 8.26 2.26 17.82
C GLU A 28 7.04 3.05 18.28
N ASP A 29 6.79 4.19 17.67
CA ASP A 29 5.85 5.19 18.16
C ASP A 29 4.67 5.49 17.20
N GLY A 30 4.67 4.92 15.99
CA GLY A 30 3.68 5.19 14.95
C GLY A 30 3.88 6.52 14.21
N TRP A 31 3.15 6.68 13.09
CA TRP A 31 3.24 7.87 12.22
C TRP A 31 2.84 9.18 12.90
N GLN A 32 1.87 9.13 13.83
CA GLN A 32 1.35 10.33 14.49
C GLN A 32 2.39 11.01 15.38
N SER A 33 3.29 10.23 15.97
CA SER A 33 4.36 10.76 16.84
C SER A 33 5.54 11.36 16.09
N LEU A 34 5.62 11.15 14.75
CA LEU A 34 6.74 11.54 13.92
C LEU A 34 6.81 13.06 13.75
N SER A 35 8.01 13.61 13.96
CA SER A 35 8.33 15.01 13.70
C SER A 35 9.74 15.16 13.10
N ILE A 36 9.96 16.21 12.32
CA ILE A 36 11.28 16.54 11.77
C ILE A 36 12.34 16.68 12.86
N ARG A 37 11.94 17.24 14.02
CA ARG A 37 12.85 17.39 15.16
C ARG A 37 13.27 16.06 15.76
N LYS A 38 12.35 15.12 15.95
CA LYS A 38 12.67 13.76 16.42
C LYS A 38 13.62 13.04 15.46
N ILE A 39 13.40 13.18 14.15
CA ILE A 39 14.27 12.58 13.14
C ILE A 39 15.68 13.17 13.25
N ALA A 40 15.80 14.51 13.31
CA ALA A 40 17.08 15.22 13.39
C ALA A 40 17.85 14.81 14.66
N GLU A 41 17.17 14.77 15.80
CA GLU A 41 17.75 14.32 17.08
C GLU A 41 18.26 12.87 17.00
N ALA A 42 17.47 11.98 16.40
CA ALA A 42 17.81 10.56 16.32
C ALA A 42 18.97 10.23 15.37
N ILE A 43 19.22 11.07 14.36
CA ILE A 43 20.39 10.93 13.48
C ILE A 43 21.58 11.80 13.89
N GLU A 44 21.48 12.51 15.01
CA GLU A 44 22.48 13.43 15.57
C GLU A 44 22.86 14.59 14.59
N TYR A 45 21.87 15.09 13.86
CA TYR A 45 21.99 16.23 12.96
C TYR A 45 21.06 17.37 13.36
N SER A 46 21.30 18.55 12.80
CA SER A 46 20.39 19.68 12.97
C SER A 46 19.19 19.62 12.05
N VAL A 47 18.06 20.21 12.46
CA VAL A 47 16.83 20.31 11.65
C VAL A 47 17.08 20.87 10.23
N PRO A 48 17.89 21.91 10.00
CA PRO A 48 18.23 22.38 8.67
C PRO A 48 18.80 21.29 7.75
N VAL A 49 19.58 20.34 8.27
CA VAL A 49 20.12 19.23 7.47
C VAL A 49 19.01 18.33 6.94
N ILE A 50 17.92 18.12 7.69
CA ILE A 50 16.77 17.38 7.17
C ILE A 50 16.14 18.12 5.99
N TYR A 51 15.99 19.43 6.09
CA TYR A 51 15.43 20.26 5.01
C TYR A 51 16.31 20.35 3.75
N ASP A 52 17.62 20.08 3.85
CA ASP A 52 18.50 19.94 2.68
C ASP A 52 18.17 18.68 1.84
N HIS A 53 17.45 17.71 2.41
CA HIS A 53 17.11 16.44 1.78
C HIS A 53 15.61 16.25 1.50
N PHE A 54 14.74 16.85 2.31
CA PHE A 54 13.28 16.76 2.21
C PHE A 54 12.67 18.12 2.50
N GLU A 55 11.87 18.63 1.59
CA GLU A 55 11.24 19.94 1.67
C GLU A 55 10.41 20.13 2.97
N ASN A 56 9.72 19.06 3.37
CA ASN A 56 8.84 19.04 4.54
C ASN A 56 8.63 17.60 5.03
N LYS A 57 7.84 17.41 6.10
CA LYS A 57 7.47 16.09 6.63
C LYS A 57 6.69 15.28 5.59
N GLU A 58 5.82 15.94 4.85
CA GLU A 58 4.97 15.34 3.83
C GLU A 58 5.80 14.71 2.71
N ALA A 59 6.94 15.31 2.33
CA ALA A 59 7.85 14.73 1.36
C ALA A 59 8.48 13.41 1.85
N ILE A 60 8.72 13.28 3.15
CA ILE A 60 9.16 12.02 3.77
C ILE A 60 8.03 10.99 3.74
N LEU A 61 6.81 11.39 4.15
CA LEU A 61 5.65 10.50 4.13
C LEU A 61 5.33 10.03 2.71
N LEU A 62 5.40 10.90 1.72
CA LEU A 62 5.20 10.58 0.31
C LEU A 62 6.22 9.53 -0.19
N GLN A 63 7.48 9.63 0.24
CA GLN A 63 8.49 8.62 -0.10
C GLN A 63 8.08 7.24 0.43
N PHE A 64 7.66 7.15 1.69
CA PHE A 64 7.17 5.89 2.27
C PHE A 64 5.87 5.40 1.64
N GLY A 65 4.97 6.31 1.25
CA GLY A 65 3.78 5.95 0.47
C GLY A 65 4.13 5.26 -0.85
N LYS A 66 5.09 5.84 -1.62
CA LYS A 66 5.61 5.22 -2.85
C LYS A 66 6.25 3.86 -2.60
N ASP A 67 7.07 3.74 -1.56
CA ASP A 67 7.72 2.49 -1.20
C ASP A 67 6.70 1.41 -0.81
N GLY A 68 5.65 1.78 -0.07
CA GLY A 68 4.54 0.92 0.32
C GLY A 68 3.74 0.43 -0.89
N PHE A 69 3.33 1.32 -1.79
CA PHE A 69 2.65 0.93 -3.04
C PHE A 69 3.56 0.06 -3.91
N GLY A 70 4.83 0.40 -4.06
CA GLY A 70 5.78 -0.41 -4.80
C GLY A 70 5.94 -1.83 -4.22
N LEU A 71 5.92 -1.97 -2.90
CA LEU A 71 5.96 -3.27 -2.23
C LEU A 71 4.66 -4.04 -2.44
N LEU A 72 3.49 -3.39 -2.30
CA LEU A 72 2.19 -4.00 -2.54
C LEU A 72 2.08 -4.50 -3.98
N ILE A 73 2.37 -3.66 -4.97
CA ILE A 73 2.33 -4.00 -6.40
C ILE A 73 3.14 -5.26 -6.68
N ARG A 74 4.39 -5.33 -6.19
CA ARG A 74 5.23 -6.53 -6.37
C ARG A 74 4.57 -7.78 -5.80
N LYS A 75 3.96 -7.70 -4.62
CA LYS A 75 3.27 -8.85 -3.99
C LYS A 75 2.04 -9.28 -4.77
N LEU A 76 1.24 -8.34 -5.25
CA LEU A 76 0.05 -8.64 -6.05
C LEU A 76 0.41 -9.24 -7.41
N GLN A 77 1.42 -8.69 -8.10
CA GLN A 77 1.92 -9.26 -9.35
C GLN A 77 2.46 -10.68 -9.20
N GLN A 78 3.19 -10.95 -8.10
CA GLN A 78 3.68 -12.29 -7.78
C GLN A 78 2.53 -13.26 -7.49
N ALA A 79 1.50 -12.82 -6.78
CA ALA A 79 0.32 -13.63 -6.49
C ALA A 79 -0.46 -13.95 -7.78
N LYS A 80 -0.72 -12.94 -8.60
CA LYS A 80 -1.43 -13.06 -9.89
C LYS A 80 -0.75 -14.03 -10.86
N LYS A 81 0.59 -14.04 -10.90
CA LYS A 81 1.37 -14.94 -11.80
C LYS A 81 1.25 -16.42 -11.46
N LYS A 82 0.67 -16.80 -10.32
CA LYS A 82 0.56 -18.21 -9.90
C LYS A 82 -0.49 -19.00 -10.69
N SER A 83 -1.45 -18.32 -11.32
CA SER A 83 -2.47 -18.94 -12.15
C SER A 83 -2.73 -18.14 -13.42
N ALA A 84 -3.15 -18.82 -14.48
CA ALA A 84 -3.67 -18.23 -15.69
C ALA A 84 -5.18 -17.99 -15.64
N ASP A 85 -5.89 -18.58 -14.66
CA ASP A 85 -7.33 -18.39 -14.50
C ASP A 85 -7.64 -17.06 -13.77
N PRO A 86 -8.45 -16.17 -14.38
CA PRO A 86 -8.77 -14.88 -13.78
C PRO A 86 -9.49 -14.96 -12.44
N ALA A 87 -10.29 -16.00 -12.18
CA ALA A 87 -10.97 -16.19 -10.89
C ALA A 87 -9.94 -16.52 -9.79
N GLU A 88 -9.03 -17.45 -10.07
CA GLU A 88 -7.93 -17.76 -9.14
C GLU A 88 -6.99 -16.58 -8.94
N GLN A 89 -6.77 -15.76 -9.98
CA GLN A 89 -5.99 -14.51 -9.85
C GLN A 89 -6.63 -13.54 -8.86
N LEU A 90 -7.95 -13.34 -8.91
CA LEU A 90 -8.65 -12.47 -7.95
C LEU A 90 -8.53 -13.00 -6.52
N THR A 91 -8.71 -14.31 -6.31
CA THR A 91 -8.51 -14.93 -4.99
C THR A 91 -7.09 -14.71 -4.48
N ALA A 92 -6.07 -14.97 -5.31
CA ALA A 92 -4.67 -14.78 -4.95
C ALA A 92 -4.30 -13.31 -4.67
N ILE A 93 -4.90 -12.36 -5.40
CA ILE A 93 -4.76 -10.93 -5.17
C ILE A 93 -5.35 -10.54 -3.80
N ALA A 94 -6.56 -11.04 -3.46
CA ALA A 94 -7.19 -10.78 -2.17
C ALA A 94 -6.33 -11.28 -1.01
N ASP A 95 -5.80 -12.50 -1.12
CA ASP A 95 -4.88 -13.09 -0.15
C ASP A 95 -3.60 -12.27 0.02
N ALA A 96 -3.02 -11.84 -1.09
CA ALA A 96 -1.80 -11.05 -1.06
C ALA A 96 -2.02 -9.67 -0.46
N TYR A 97 -3.17 -9.04 -0.74
CA TYR A 97 -3.58 -7.75 -0.17
C TYR A 97 -3.82 -7.86 1.34
N TRP A 98 -4.55 -8.88 1.79
CA TRP A 98 -4.75 -9.20 3.21
C TRP A 98 -3.42 -9.37 3.94
N ASN A 99 -2.58 -10.26 3.43
CA ASN A 99 -1.27 -10.53 4.01
C ASN A 99 -0.37 -9.30 4.03
N PHE A 100 -0.46 -8.44 2.99
CA PHE A 100 0.29 -7.20 2.97
C PHE A 100 -0.14 -6.27 4.11
N ALA A 101 -1.43 -6.07 4.29
CA ALA A 101 -1.98 -5.16 5.29
C ALA A 101 -1.51 -5.50 6.71
N PHE A 102 -1.56 -6.77 7.11
CA PHE A 102 -1.17 -7.17 8.47
C PHE A 102 0.33 -7.33 8.66
N LYS A 103 1.09 -7.70 7.60
CA LYS A 103 2.55 -7.83 7.68
C LYS A 103 3.29 -6.50 7.49
N ASN A 104 2.64 -5.49 6.95
CA ASN A 104 3.21 -4.18 6.66
C ASN A 104 2.24 -3.08 7.11
N LYS A 105 1.78 -3.19 8.37
CA LYS A 105 0.73 -2.36 8.96
C LYS A 105 1.04 -0.86 8.82
N GLU A 106 2.27 -0.46 9.09
CA GLU A 106 2.69 0.93 9.04
C GLU A 106 2.58 1.48 7.62
N TYR A 107 3.01 0.72 6.60
CA TYR A 107 2.80 1.09 5.20
C TYR A 107 1.32 1.18 4.85
N TYR A 108 0.53 0.18 5.25
CA TYR A 108 -0.90 0.15 4.95
C TYR A 108 -1.64 1.35 5.55
N GLN A 109 -1.35 1.68 6.82
CA GLN A 109 -1.91 2.84 7.49
C GLN A 109 -1.54 4.14 6.78
N LEU A 110 -0.29 4.31 6.37
CA LEU A 110 0.16 5.49 5.64
C LEU A 110 -0.52 5.61 4.27
N MET A 111 -0.53 4.53 3.50
CA MET A 111 -1.05 4.51 2.13
C MET A 111 -2.54 4.82 2.05
N PHE A 112 -3.32 4.40 3.05
CA PHE A 112 -4.78 4.50 3.04
C PHE A 112 -5.33 5.45 4.11
N GLY A 113 -4.49 6.26 4.74
CA GLY A 113 -4.90 7.32 5.65
C GLY A 113 -5.57 6.85 6.94
N LEU A 114 -5.36 5.61 7.37
CA LEU A 114 -5.94 5.08 8.61
C LEU A 114 -5.31 5.77 9.84
N GLY A 115 -5.88 6.91 10.23
CA GLY A 115 -5.44 7.67 11.40
C GLY A 115 -4.24 8.59 11.16
N ILE A 116 -3.87 8.84 9.91
CA ILE A 116 -2.85 9.80 9.51
C ILE A 116 -3.52 10.88 8.67
N GLU A 117 -3.37 12.13 9.08
CA GLU A 117 -3.67 13.27 8.21
C GLU A 117 -2.60 13.29 7.11
N CYS A 118 -2.78 12.47 6.08
CA CYS A 118 -2.00 12.58 4.87
C CYS A 118 -2.60 13.66 4.00
N CYS A 119 -1.74 14.54 3.55
CA CYS A 119 -2.02 15.47 2.46
C CYS A 119 -2.75 14.76 1.34
N GLU A 120 -3.45 15.53 0.52
CA GLU A 120 -4.16 15.14 -0.71
C GLU A 120 -3.29 14.21 -1.60
N THR A 121 -3.10 12.97 -1.16
CA THR A 121 -2.23 11.97 -1.80
C THR A 121 -2.80 11.46 -3.11
N ASP A 122 -4.09 11.64 -3.34
CA ASP A 122 -4.78 11.22 -4.57
C ASP A 122 -4.18 11.79 -5.87
N LYS A 123 -3.40 12.86 -5.76
CA LYS A 123 -2.77 13.51 -6.92
C LYS A 123 -1.31 13.14 -7.13
N CYS A 124 -0.68 12.38 -6.22
CA CYS A 124 0.78 12.33 -6.13
C CYS A 124 1.42 10.95 -6.24
N ILE A 125 0.66 9.84 -6.25
CA ILE A 125 1.24 8.49 -6.31
C ILE A 125 0.82 7.75 -7.59
N PRO A 126 1.66 7.80 -8.65
CA PRO A 126 1.39 7.09 -9.91
C PRO A 126 1.19 5.57 -9.73
N GLU A 127 1.79 5.01 -8.70
CA GLU A 127 1.71 3.59 -8.34
C GLU A 127 0.28 3.13 -8.03
N GLU A 128 -0.60 4.03 -7.58
CA GLU A 128 -2.01 3.70 -7.34
C GLU A 128 -2.73 3.27 -8.62
N SER A 129 -2.44 3.89 -9.74
CA SER A 129 -2.99 3.49 -11.04
C SER A 129 -2.55 2.07 -11.43
N VAL A 130 -1.29 1.71 -11.16
CA VAL A 130 -0.76 0.36 -11.42
C VAL A 130 -1.46 -0.68 -10.52
N PHE A 131 -1.68 -0.35 -9.25
CA PHE A 131 -2.46 -1.21 -8.34
C PHE A 131 -3.86 -1.49 -8.90
N ARG A 132 -4.57 -0.45 -9.31
CA ARG A 132 -5.90 -0.57 -9.92
C ARG A 132 -5.89 -1.47 -11.14
N ASP A 133 -4.92 -1.30 -12.04
CA ASP A 133 -4.83 -2.06 -13.30
C ASP A 133 -4.58 -3.55 -13.05
N ILE A 134 -3.79 -3.91 -12.03
CA ILE A 134 -3.56 -5.31 -11.63
C ILE A 134 -4.87 -6.01 -11.25
N VAL A 135 -5.78 -5.31 -10.57
CA VAL A 135 -7.07 -5.85 -10.15
C VAL A 135 -8.10 -5.82 -11.30
N MET A 136 -8.09 -4.75 -12.09
CA MET A 136 -9.03 -4.58 -13.20
C MET A 136 -8.87 -5.64 -14.30
N GLU A 137 -7.64 -6.04 -14.61
CA GLU A 137 -7.37 -6.97 -15.69
C GLU A 137 -8.10 -8.32 -15.54
N PRO A 138 -8.02 -9.06 -14.41
CA PRO A 138 -8.77 -10.30 -14.24
C PRO A 138 -10.29 -10.06 -14.17
N ILE A 139 -10.77 -8.95 -13.62
CA ILE A 139 -12.20 -8.59 -13.64
C ILE A 139 -12.70 -8.48 -15.09
N ILE A 140 -11.98 -7.72 -15.91
CA ILE A 140 -12.32 -7.54 -17.33
C ILE A 140 -12.26 -8.88 -18.07
N ALA A 141 -11.26 -9.72 -17.78
CA ALA A 141 -11.12 -11.03 -18.41
C ALA A 141 -12.32 -11.94 -18.12
N ILE A 142 -12.85 -11.97 -16.87
CA ILE A 142 -14.04 -12.75 -16.53
C ILE A 142 -15.27 -12.19 -17.24
N LEU A 143 -15.47 -10.87 -17.21
CA LEU A 143 -16.62 -10.22 -17.86
C LEU A 143 -16.64 -10.48 -19.38
N ASN A 144 -15.49 -10.50 -20.05
CA ASN A 144 -15.37 -10.75 -21.47
C ASN A 144 -15.65 -12.22 -21.84
N LYS A 145 -15.25 -13.20 -20.99
CA LYS A 145 -15.56 -14.62 -21.20
C LYS A 145 -17.08 -14.89 -21.26
N ASN A 146 -17.87 -14.11 -20.54
CA ASN A 146 -19.32 -14.29 -20.42
C ASN A 146 -20.12 -13.48 -21.44
N ASN A 147 -19.60 -13.28 -22.67
CA ASN A 147 -20.19 -12.52 -23.78
C ASN A 147 -20.54 -11.07 -23.42
N GLY A 148 -19.71 -10.46 -22.58
CA GLY A 148 -19.80 -9.08 -22.17
C GLY A 148 -21.24 -8.71 -21.84
N LYS A 149 -21.75 -9.06 -20.66
CA LYS A 149 -23.10 -8.60 -20.27
C LYS A 149 -23.18 -7.12 -20.57
N LYS A 150 -23.97 -6.76 -21.59
CA LYS A 150 -24.18 -5.36 -21.97
C LYS A 150 -24.61 -4.58 -20.72
N GLY A 151 -23.73 -3.71 -20.24
CA GLY A 151 -24.00 -2.81 -19.11
C GLY A 151 -23.29 -3.12 -17.80
N VAL A 152 -22.49 -4.20 -17.66
CA VAL A 152 -21.68 -4.39 -16.43
C VAL A 152 -20.48 -3.47 -16.47
N ASN A 153 -20.43 -2.54 -15.53
CA ASN A 153 -19.33 -1.58 -15.40
C ASN A 153 -18.15 -2.21 -14.63
N ALA A 154 -17.04 -2.49 -15.33
CA ALA A 154 -15.85 -3.05 -14.72
C ALA A 154 -15.26 -2.16 -13.60
N CYS A 155 -15.38 -0.83 -13.73
CA CYS A 155 -14.96 0.11 -12.70
C CYS A 155 -15.80 -0.05 -11.41
N LEU A 156 -17.12 -0.22 -11.53
CA LEU A 156 -18.00 -0.53 -10.40
C LEU A 156 -17.56 -1.85 -9.72
N LYS A 157 -17.23 -2.86 -10.50
CA LYS A 157 -16.77 -4.16 -9.96
C LYS A 157 -15.42 -4.04 -9.26
N TYR A 158 -14.50 -3.26 -9.81
CA TYR A 158 -13.25 -2.93 -9.13
C TYR A 158 -13.48 -2.28 -7.77
N HIS A 159 -14.31 -1.23 -7.71
CA HIS A 159 -14.62 -0.55 -6.46
C HIS A 159 -15.32 -1.48 -5.46
N THR A 160 -16.23 -2.35 -5.92
CA THR A 160 -16.88 -3.33 -5.06
C THR A 160 -15.84 -4.28 -4.44
N TYR A 161 -14.98 -4.86 -5.27
CA TYR A 161 -13.93 -5.78 -4.83
C TYR A 161 -12.96 -5.12 -3.83
N TRP A 162 -12.46 -3.95 -4.17
CA TRP A 162 -11.56 -3.21 -3.31
C TRP A 162 -12.21 -2.80 -1.99
N SER A 163 -13.45 -2.28 -2.03
CA SER A 163 -14.17 -1.84 -0.82
C SER A 163 -14.42 -2.98 0.15
N VAL A 164 -14.71 -4.19 -0.32
CA VAL A 164 -14.87 -5.36 0.54
C VAL A 164 -13.58 -5.69 1.28
N MET A 165 -12.47 -5.81 0.54
CA MET A 165 -11.18 -6.11 1.14
C MET A 165 -10.70 -5.01 2.09
N HIS A 166 -10.74 -3.77 1.62
CA HIS A 166 -10.26 -2.62 2.38
C HIS A 166 -11.14 -2.37 3.62
N GLY A 167 -12.46 -2.47 3.48
CA GLY A 167 -13.40 -2.30 4.59
C GLY A 167 -13.18 -3.32 5.70
N LEU A 168 -13.04 -4.60 5.35
CA LEU A 168 -12.78 -5.64 6.34
C LEU A 168 -11.44 -5.45 7.06
N ILE A 169 -10.38 -5.11 6.33
CA ILE A 169 -9.07 -4.84 6.91
C ILE A 169 -9.13 -3.60 7.80
N SER A 170 -9.78 -2.52 7.36
CA SER A 170 -9.91 -1.28 8.13
C SER A 170 -10.66 -1.49 9.44
N ILE A 171 -11.80 -2.21 9.39
CA ILE A 171 -12.57 -2.59 10.59
C ILE A 171 -11.69 -3.36 11.57
N LYS A 172 -10.90 -4.31 11.04
CA LYS A 172 -10.02 -5.13 11.88
C LYS A 172 -8.86 -4.33 12.48
N MET A 173 -8.25 -3.45 11.71
CA MET A 173 -7.14 -2.60 12.20
C MET A 173 -7.57 -1.58 13.26
N LEU A 174 -8.84 -1.16 13.26
CA LEU A 174 -9.43 -0.29 14.29
C LEU A 174 -9.85 -1.06 15.53
N SER A 175 -9.92 -2.38 15.47
CA SER A 175 -10.24 -3.24 16.62
C SER A 175 -9.03 -3.33 17.55
N TYR A 176 -9.27 -3.63 18.84
CA TYR A 176 -8.22 -3.79 19.85
C TYR A 176 -7.22 -4.94 19.57
N SER A 177 -7.49 -5.78 18.59
CA SER A 177 -6.62 -6.87 18.15
C SER A 177 -6.11 -6.60 16.74
N ASP A 178 -4.84 -6.27 16.64
CA ASP A 178 -4.12 -6.03 15.37
C ASP A 178 -3.72 -7.34 14.63
N VAL A 179 -4.17 -8.47 15.13
CA VAL A 179 -3.83 -9.78 14.55
C VAL A 179 -4.91 -10.21 13.59
N ALA A 180 -4.51 -10.61 12.39
CA ALA A 180 -5.38 -11.28 11.45
C ALA A 180 -5.86 -12.60 12.10
N ASP A 181 -7.16 -12.72 12.39
CA ASP A 181 -7.74 -13.92 12.92
C ASP A 181 -8.40 -14.78 11.83
N GLU A 182 -8.58 -16.04 12.14
CA GLU A 182 -9.11 -17.05 11.23
C GLU A 182 -10.52 -16.71 10.76
N LEU A 183 -11.39 -16.22 11.64
CA LEU A 183 -12.76 -15.85 11.30
C LEU A 183 -12.79 -14.70 10.25
N ASN A 184 -12.00 -13.65 10.46
CA ASN A 184 -11.97 -12.53 9.51
C ASN A 184 -11.39 -12.96 8.15
N LYS A 185 -10.45 -13.92 8.14
CA LYS A 185 -9.96 -14.49 6.88
C LYS A 185 -11.05 -15.31 6.18
N MET A 186 -11.84 -16.11 6.91
CA MET A 186 -12.98 -16.84 6.34
C MET A 186 -14.04 -15.88 5.77
N VAL A 187 -14.31 -14.75 6.44
CA VAL A 187 -15.24 -13.73 5.92
C VAL A 187 -14.71 -13.11 4.63
N LEU A 188 -13.40 -12.86 4.53
CA LEU A 188 -12.79 -12.40 3.28
C LEU A 188 -12.99 -13.43 2.17
N ASP A 189 -12.69 -14.69 2.44
CA ASP A 189 -12.74 -15.76 1.45
C ASP A 189 -14.17 -15.96 0.92
N ASP A 190 -15.17 -16.00 1.81
CA ASP A 190 -16.58 -16.07 1.43
C ASP A 190 -17.03 -14.88 0.57
N ALA A 191 -16.64 -13.66 0.96
CA ALA A 191 -16.99 -12.47 0.22
C ALA A 191 -16.34 -12.43 -1.19
N ILE A 192 -15.09 -12.86 -1.32
CA ILE A 192 -14.38 -12.91 -2.60
C ILE A 192 -14.95 -14.03 -3.49
N GLU A 193 -15.25 -15.19 -2.94
CA GLU A 193 -15.92 -16.27 -3.68
C GLU A 193 -17.28 -15.83 -4.20
N GLY A 194 -18.10 -15.18 -3.36
CA GLY A 194 -19.38 -14.61 -3.76
C GLY A 194 -19.25 -13.54 -4.84
N PHE A 195 -18.24 -12.68 -4.76
CA PHE A 195 -17.94 -11.68 -5.77
C PHE A 195 -17.57 -12.32 -7.13
N ILE A 196 -16.71 -13.33 -7.13
CA ILE A 196 -16.28 -14.05 -8.35
C ILE A 196 -17.51 -14.75 -8.99
N LYS A 197 -18.30 -15.49 -8.20
CA LYS A 197 -19.55 -16.10 -8.69
C LYS A 197 -20.52 -15.10 -9.32
N ASN A 198 -20.57 -13.88 -8.78
CA ASN A 198 -21.37 -12.79 -9.35
C ASN A 198 -20.83 -12.25 -10.68
N LEU A 199 -19.51 -12.23 -10.87
CA LEU A 199 -18.89 -11.88 -12.15
C LEU A 199 -19.13 -12.92 -13.24
N GLU A 200 -19.16 -14.21 -12.87
CA GLU A 200 -19.33 -15.33 -13.78
C GLU A 200 -20.77 -15.54 -14.25
N ARG A 201 -21.76 -15.07 -13.49
CA ARG A 201 -23.18 -15.11 -13.83
C ARG A 201 -23.58 -14.08 -14.87
#